data_3773bd14cefc8d3f739316fe540b323d
#
_entry.id   3773bd14cefc8d3f739316fe540b323d
#
_cell.length_a   1.000
_cell.length_b   1.000
_cell.length_c   1.000
_cell.angle_alpha   90.00
_cell.angle_beta   90.00
_cell.angle_gamma   90.00
#
_symmetry.space_group_name_H-M   'P 1'
#
loop_
_entity.id
_entity.type
_entity.pdbx_description
1 polymer ?
#
loop_
_entity_poly.entity_id
_entity_poly.type
_entity_poly.pdbx_seq_one_letter_code
_entity_poly.pdbx_strand_id
1 'polypeptide(L)'
;MDLEKIFNDQKTYYDTLMTRDVSLRIDAIKRVKLWIKDHMDLIEDALEKDLGKSRGESYMTEIGLTLEACTYTLKNIKKWVKKEKVKTPLHQFFSRSYTIYEPYGVTLIISPWNYPFLLAIEPLIGTIAAGNCAIVKPSEQTPHTSAIVAQLIDTCFDNGHAYCVEGGLEVSKELVDLPFDYIFFTGGKKAGREIYMKAAETLTPVTLELGGKSPAILTDMIPMEIAAKRIIFGKFLNAGQTCIAPDYILIKDTMKAAFIDYAAEYIKKFFGEHPLESENLCKIINK
;
A
#
# COMPACT_ATOMS: atom_id res chain seq x y z
N MET A 1 12.70 9.30 20.24
CA MET A 1 12.29 7.89 20.09
C MET A 1 13.57 7.10 19.86
N ASP A 2 13.75 5.95 20.48
CA ASP A 2 14.94 5.11 20.29
C ASP A 2 14.64 4.05 19.24
N LEU A 3 15.03 4.33 17.98
CA LEU A 3 14.74 3.49 16.83
C LEU A 3 15.55 2.19 16.85
N GLU A 4 16.78 2.22 17.34
CA GLU A 4 17.60 1.02 17.49
C GLU A 4 16.98 0.05 18.50
N LYS A 5 16.47 0.56 19.61
CA LYS A 5 15.77 -0.26 20.59
C LYS A 5 14.53 -0.92 19.98
N ILE A 6 13.69 -0.16 19.27
CA ILE A 6 12.48 -0.69 18.60
C ILE A 6 12.87 -1.81 17.61
N PHE A 7 13.89 -1.60 16.79
CA PHE A 7 14.39 -2.59 15.87
C PHE A 7 14.88 -3.86 16.57
N ASN A 8 15.68 -3.70 17.65
CA ASN A 8 16.21 -4.82 18.41
C ASN A 8 15.12 -5.60 19.16
N ASP A 9 14.07 -4.94 19.65
CA ASP A 9 12.92 -5.59 20.27
C ASP A 9 12.19 -6.48 19.24
N GLN A 10 12.04 -6.02 18.00
CA GLN A 10 11.46 -6.83 16.92
C GLN A 10 12.36 -7.99 16.47
N LYS A 11 13.67 -7.77 16.43
CA LYS A 11 14.62 -8.84 16.15
C LYS A 11 14.56 -9.93 17.19
N THR A 12 14.52 -9.53 18.48
CA THR A 12 14.36 -10.46 19.59
C THR A 12 13.04 -11.24 19.49
N TYR A 13 11.94 -10.57 19.14
CA TYR A 13 10.65 -11.24 18.95
C TYR A 13 10.68 -12.23 17.78
N TYR A 14 11.27 -11.85 16.66
CA TYR A 14 11.42 -12.72 15.50
C TYR A 14 12.25 -13.98 15.85
N ASP A 15 13.32 -13.83 16.61
CA ASP A 15 14.21 -14.93 17.02
C ASP A 15 13.52 -15.93 17.97
N THR A 16 12.38 -15.57 18.59
CA THR A 16 11.53 -16.54 19.32
C THR A 16 10.85 -17.57 18.41
N LEU A 17 10.86 -17.33 17.08
CA LEU A 17 10.18 -18.12 16.05
C LEU A 17 8.64 -18.16 16.16
N MET A 18 8.03 -17.38 17.05
CA MET A 18 6.57 -17.32 17.20
C MET A 18 5.88 -16.92 15.90
N THR A 19 6.49 -16.03 15.11
CA THR A 19 5.94 -15.59 13.82
C THR A 19 5.89 -16.72 12.79
N ARG A 20 6.56 -17.86 13.01
CA ARG A 20 6.46 -19.05 12.14
C ARG A 20 5.15 -19.80 12.31
N ASP A 21 4.45 -19.62 13.43
CA ASP A 21 3.13 -20.20 13.61
C ASP A 21 2.08 -19.50 12.72
N VAL A 22 1.50 -20.29 11.81
CA VAL A 22 0.48 -19.80 10.87
C VAL A 22 -0.80 -19.39 11.58
N SER A 23 -1.12 -20.00 12.73
CA SER A 23 -2.31 -19.63 13.52
C SER A 23 -2.17 -18.23 14.10
N LEU A 24 -1.00 -17.87 14.61
CA LEU A 24 -0.70 -16.52 15.11
C LEU A 24 -0.85 -15.47 13.99
N ARG A 25 -0.33 -15.76 12.79
CA ARG A 25 -0.47 -14.86 11.62
C ARG A 25 -1.93 -14.65 11.24
N ILE A 26 -2.70 -15.75 11.18
CA ILE A 26 -4.15 -15.72 10.87
C ILE A 26 -4.90 -14.88 11.89
N ASP A 27 -4.62 -15.06 13.17
CA ASP A 27 -5.33 -14.34 14.23
C ASP A 27 -4.94 -12.85 14.27
N ALA A 28 -3.69 -12.51 13.97
CA ALA A 28 -3.27 -11.12 13.81
C ALA A 28 -4.03 -10.43 12.65
N ILE A 29 -4.12 -11.07 11.47
CA ILE A 29 -4.85 -10.50 10.32
C ILE A 29 -6.36 -10.40 10.60
N LYS A 30 -6.94 -11.32 11.35
CA LYS A 30 -8.35 -11.23 11.78
C LYS A 30 -8.57 -10.04 12.71
N ARG A 31 -7.65 -9.78 13.66
CA ARG A 31 -7.72 -8.59 14.53
C ARG A 31 -7.68 -7.30 13.72
N VAL A 32 -6.74 -7.19 12.78
CA VAL A 32 -6.67 -6.04 11.85
C VAL A 32 -7.99 -5.86 11.10
N LYS A 33 -8.52 -6.93 10.51
CA LYS A 33 -9.78 -6.89 9.76
C LYS A 33 -10.97 -6.45 10.62
N LEU A 34 -11.05 -6.95 11.85
CA LEU A 34 -12.11 -6.60 12.79
C LEU A 34 -11.98 -5.14 13.22
N TRP A 35 -10.76 -4.72 13.61
CA TRP A 35 -10.49 -3.35 13.98
C TRP A 35 -10.90 -2.35 12.89
N ILE A 36 -10.54 -2.62 11.62
CA ILE A 36 -10.93 -1.77 10.49
C ILE A 36 -12.46 -1.66 10.39
N LYS A 37 -13.19 -2.78 10.54
CA LYS A 37 -14.65 -2.78 10.47
C LYS A 37 -15.30 -1.96 11.59
N ASP A 38 -14.73 -2.04 12.79
CA ASP A 38 -15.28 -1.39 13.97
C ASP A 38 -14.93 0.12 14.04
N HIS A 39 -13.96 0.57 13.20
CA HIS A 39 -13.44 1.94 13.22
C HIS A 39 -13.48 2.62 11.83
N MET A 40 -14.38 2.20 10.93
CA MET A 40 -14.48 2.78 9.58
C MET A 40 -14.68 4.29 9.63
N ASP A 41 -15.56 4.78 10.50
CA ASP A 41 -15.82 6.23 10.64
C ASP A 41 -14.55 7.02 11.02
N LEU A 42 -13.70 6.48 11.90
CA LEU A 42 -12.44 7.13 12.30
C LEU A 42 -11.44 7.20 11.13
N ILE A 43 -11.39 6.15 10.30
CA ILE A 43 -10.53 6.11 9.13
C ILE A 43 -11.03 7.12 8.09
N GLU A 44 -12.34 7.15 7.83
CA GLU A 44 -12.98 8.09 6.91
C GLU A 44 -12.73 9.55 7.33
N ASP A 45 -12.95 9.87 8.61
CA ASP A 45 -12.70 11.22 9.17
C ASP A 45 -11.23 11.65 9.05
N ALA A 46 -10.29 10.72 9.22
CA ALA A 46 -8.86 11.01 9.05
C ALA A 46 -8.50 11.29 7.58
N LEU A 47 -9.04 10.49 6.65
CA LEU A 47 -8.83 10.67 5.21
C LEU A 47 -9.48 11.96 4.68
N GLU A 48 -10.63 12.34 5.23
CA GLU A 48 -11.27 13.62 4.92
C GLU A 48 -10.41 14.80 5.39
N LYS A 49 -9.89 14.76 6.64
CA LYS A 49 -9.01 15.82 7.18
C LYS A 49 -7.73 15.98 6.37
N ASP A 50 -7.09 14.88 6.02
CA ASP A 50 -5.80 14.91 5.32
C ASP A 50 -5.95 15.24 3.82
N LEU A 51 -6.85 14.57 3.13
CA LEU A 51 -6.98 14.60 1.67
C LEU A 51 -8.31 15.15 1.15
N GLY A 52 -9.27 15.45 2.04
CA GLY A 52 -10.61 15.86 1.63
C GLY A 52 -11.37 14.75 0.89
N LYS A 53 -11.05 13.49 1.16
CA LYS A 53 -11.76 12.35 0.55
C LYS A 53 -13.17 12.24 1.12
N SER A 54 -14.17 12.10 0.22
CA SER A 54 -15.53 11.75 0.66
C SER A 54 -15.55 10.34 1.27
N ARG A 55 -16.55 10.04 2.10
CA ARG A 55 -16.74 8.70 2.71
C ARG A 55 -16.79 7.60 1.66
N GLY A 56 -17.51 7.85 0.54
CA GLY A 56 -17.61 6.89 -0.56
C GLY A 56 -16.25 6.62 -1.22
N GLU A 57 -15.44 7.65 -1.46
CA GLU A 57 -14.11 7.50 -2.03
C GLU A 57 -13.15 6.83 -1.05
N SER A 58 -13.18 7.21 0.23
CA SER A 58 -12.38 6.58 1.30
C SER A 58 -12.65 5.08 1.39
N TYR A 59 -13.92 4.67 1.36
CA TYR A 59 -14.27 3.26 1.35
C TYR A 59 -13.81 2.56 0.07
N MET A 60 -14.11 3.13 -1.10
CA MET A 60 -13.83 2.51 -2.40
C MET A 60 -12.33 2.35 -2.66
N THR A 61 -11.51 3.31 -2.23
CA THR A 61 -10.09 3.38 -2.60
C THR A 61 -9.13 2.92 -1.51
N GLU A 62 -9.58 2.84 -0.26
CA GLU A 62 -8.71 2.48 0.86
C GLU A 62 -9.32 1.41 1.77
N ILE A 63 -10.44 1.69 2.43
CA ILE A 63 -10.99 0.78 3.45
C ILE A 63 -11.44 -0.55 2.83
N GLY A 64 -12.23 -0.49 1.77
CA GLY A 64 -12.77 -1.67 1.09
C GLY A 64 -11.66 -2.56 0.53
N LEU A 65 -10.64 -1.97 -0.10
CA LEU A 65 -9.50 -2.70 -0.65
C LEU A 65 -8.66 -3.36 0.46
N THR A 66 -8.43 -2.66 1.58
CA THR A 66 -7.71 -3.23 2.73
C THR A 66 -8.48 -4.41 3.35
N LEU A 67 -9.82 -4.30 3.47
CA LEU A 67 -10.68 -5.40 3.94
C LEU A 67 -10.66 -6.59 2.97
N GLU A 68 -10.58 -6.34 1.67
CA GLU A 68 -10.44 -7.36 0.65
C GLU A 68 -9.07 -8.05 0.75
N ALA A 69 -7.98 -7.29 0.91
CA ALA A 69 -6.63 -7.82 1.13
C ALA A 69 -6.57 -8.75 2.35
N CYS A 70 -7.18 -8.36 3.49
CA CYS A 70 -7.32 -9.22 4.66
C CYS A 70 -8.07 -10.52 4.32
N THR A 71 -9.20 -10.39 3.61
CA THR A 71 -10.05 -11.54 3.25
C THR A 71 -9.32 -12.51 2.33
N TYR A 72 -8.66 -11.98 1.30
CA TYR A 72 -7.88 -12.75 0.34
C TYR A 72 -6.73 -13.48 1.02
N THR A 73 -6.00 -12.79 1.89
CA THR A 73 -4.88 -13.37 2.65
C THR A 73 -5.35 -14.49 3.57
N LEU A 74 -6.40 -14.26 4.37
CA LEU A 74 -6.97 -15.29 5.26
C LEU A 74 -7.44 -16.53 4.50
N LYS A 75 -7.95 -16.38 3.28
CA LYS A 75 -8.39 -17.49 2.43
C LYS A 75 -7.22 -18.31 1.88
N ASN A 76 -6.07 -17.67 1.63
CA ASN A 76 -4.97 -18.27 0.89
C ASN A 76 -3.73 -18.63 1.76
N ILE A 77 -3.55 -18.04 2.92
CA ILE A 77 -2.32 -18.17 3.74
C ILE A 77 -1.96 -19.64 4.02
N LYS A 78 -2.93 -20.49 4.32
CA LYS A 78 -2.71 -21.93 4.55
C LYS A 78 -2.20 -22.68 3.31
N LYS A 79 -2.47 -22.15 2.11
CA LYS A 79 -1.95 -22.67 0.87
C LYS A 79 -0.53 -22.20 0.62
N TRP A 80 -0.26 -20.91 0.86
CA TRP A 80 1.05 -20.30 0.61
C TRP A 80 2.19 -20.88 1.47
N VAL A 81 1.90 -21.28 2.70
CA VAL A 81 2.91 -21.85 3.60
C VAL A 81 3.20 -23.34 3.36
N LYS A 82 2.52 -23.96 2.41
CA LYS A 82 2.76 -25.38 2.10
C LYS A 82 4.05 -25.55 1.31
N LYS A 83 4.79 -26.63 1.64
CA LYS A 83 5.92 -27.08 0.84
C LYS A 83 5.46 -27.44 -0.58
N GLU A 84 6.12 -26.89 -1.57
CA GLU A 84 5.86 -27.19 -2.97
C GLU A 84 6.84 -28.27 -3.46
N LYS A 85 6.30 -29.42 -3.88
CA LYS A 85 7.12 -30.50 -4.41
C LYS A 85 7.68 -30.10 -5.77
N VAL A 86 8.98 -30.20 -5.93
CA VAL A 86 9.69 -29.96 -7.21
C VAL A 86 10.32 -31.24 -7.73
N LYS A 87 10.69 -31.25 -9.01
CA LYS A 87 11.34 -32.39 -9.65
C LYS A 87 12.72 -32.64 -9.05
N THR A 88 12.96 -33.84 -8.55
CA THR A 88 14.26 -34.28 -8.04
C THR A 88 15.12 -34.77 -9.22
N PRO A 89 16.38 -34.32 -9.36
CA PRO A 89 17.28 -34.84 -10.38
C PRO A 89 17.51 -36.34 -10.26
N LEU A 90 17.67 -37.05 -11.40
CA LEU A 90 17.80 -38.50 -11.44
C LEU A 90 18.98 -39.06 -10.61
N HIS A 91 20.10 -38.33 -10.56
CA HIS A 91 21.28 -38.74 -9.78
C HIS A 91 21.05 -38.63 -8.24
N GLN A 92 19.94 -38.02 -7.79
CA GLN A 92 19.52 -38.01 -6.41
C GLN A 92 18.32 -38.93 -6.19
N PHE A 93 18.22 -40.01 -6.95
CA PHE A 93 17.22 -41.05 -6.83
C PHE A 93 17.10 -41.52 -5.36
N PHE A 94 15.88 -41.73 -4.85
CA PHE A 94 15.46 -41.89 -3.46
C PHE A 94 15.26 -40.61 -2.64
N SER A 95 15.68 -39.42 -3.12
CA SER A 95 15.42 -38.14 -2.45
C SER A 95 14.09 -37.51 -2.88
N ARG A 96 13.63 -36.53 -2.10
CA ARG A 96 12.47 -35.69 -2.45
C ARG A 96 12.88 -34.22 -2.31
N SER A 97 12.61 -33.42 -3.34
CA SER A 97 12.94 -32.01 -3.39
C SER A 97 11.68 -31.15 -3.20
N TYR A 98 11.82 -30.06 -2.44
CA TYR A 98 10.75 -29.13 -2.14
C TYR A 98 11.26 -27.70 -2.19
N THR A 99 10.39 -26.78 -2.59
CA THR A 99 10.52 -25.35 -2.31
C THR A 99 9.76 -25.02 -1.04
N ILE A 100 10.37 -24.24 -0.15
CA ILE A 100 9.76 -23.75 1.09
C ILE A 100 9.99 -22.27 1.12
N TYR A 101 8.93 -21.49 1.37
CA TYR A 101 9.01 -20.05 1.57
C TYR A 101 9.22 -19.77 3.06
N GLU A 102 10.26 -19.01 3.38
CA GLU A 102 10.58 -18.59 4.73
C GLU A 102 10.49 -17.07 4.85
N PRO A 103 10.14 -16.53 6.05
CA PRO A 103 10.16 -15.09 6.28
C PRO A 103 11.58 -14.54 6.20
N TYR A 104 11.71 -13.29 5.78
CA TYR A 104 12.99 -12.57 5.77
C TYR A 104 13.49 -12.26 7.18
N GLY A 105 12.62 -11.74 8.06
CA GLY A 105 13.00 -11.27 9.37
C GLY A 105 12.24 -10.03 9.80
N VAL A 106 12.94 -8.95 10.12
CA VAL A 106 12.38 -7.65 10.45
C VAL A 106 12.30 -6.80 9.18
N THR A 107 11.11 -6.32 8.84
CA THR A 107 10.87 -5.56 7.62
C THR A 107 10.55 -4.10 7.92
N LEU A 108 11.01 -3.20 7.06
CA LEU A 108 10.63 -1.79 7.07
C LEU A 108 9.62 -1.52 5.96
N ILE A 109 8.49 -0.90 6.29
CA ILE A 109 7.47 -0.44 5.36
C ILE A 109 7.41 1.08 5.42
N ILE A 110 7.78 1.76 4.34
CA ILE A 110 7.64 3.22 4.20
C ILE A 110 6.53 3.50 3.22
N SER A 111 5.44 4.09 3.72
CA SER A 111 4.23 4.34 2.94
C SER A 111 4.06 5.81 2.55
N PRO A 112 3.40 6.06 1.40
CA PRO A 112 3.19 7.40 0.86
C PRO A 112 1.94 8.07 1.43
N TRP A 113 1.70 9.29 0.98
CA TRP A 113 0.61 10.15 1.40
C TRP A 113 -0.68 10.03 0.55
N ASN A 114 -0.62 9.46 -0.64
CA ASN A 114 -1.75 9.51 -1.59
C ASN A 114 -2.88 8.51 -1.29
N TYR A 115 -2.55 7.34 -0.80
CA TYR A 115 -3.47 6.36 -0.22
C TYR A 115 -2.88 5.89 1.11
N PRO A 116 -2.87 6.79 2.12
CA PRO A 116 -2.02 6.64 3.29
C PRO A 116 -2.43 5.47 4.19
N PHE A 117 -3.71 5.10 4.22
CA PHE A 117 -4.19 3.95 4.99
C PHE A 117 -3.92 2.63 4.24
N LEU A 118 -4.38 2.54 2.99
CA LEU A 118 -4.22 1.32 2.18
C LEU A 118 -2.75 0.93 2.03
N LEU A 119 -1.91 1.89 1.61
CA LEU A 119 -0.51 1.62 1.27
C LEU A 119 0.41 1.47 2.51
N ALA A 120 -0.12 1.70 3.71
CA ALA A 120 0.54 1.32 4.97
C ALA A 120 0.11 -0.09 5.42
N ILE A 121 -1.19 -0.40 5.34
CA ILE A 121 -1.75 -1.61 5.96
C ILE A 121 -1.68 -2.82 5.02
N GLU A 122 -1.84 -2.66 3.71
CA GLU A 122 -1.76 -3.79 2.77
C GLU A 122 -0.37 -4.46 2.76
N PRO A 123 0.76 -3.70 2.67
CA PRO A 123 2.08 -4.29 2.84
C PRO A 123 2.30 -4.92 4.22
N LEU A 124 1.73 -4.34 5.28
CA LEU A 124 1.77 -4.93 6.63
C LEU A 124 1.07 -6.29 6.66
N ILE A 125 -0.14 -6.40 6.07
CA ILE A 125 -0.87 -7.68 5.97
C ILE A 125 0.00 -8.74 5.27
N GLY A 126 0.63 -8.37 4.15
CA GLY A 126 1.54 -9.24 3.41
C GLY A 126 2.75 -9.68 4.24
N THR A 127 3.36 -8.74 4.95
CA THR A 127 4.51 -8.95 5.84
C THR A 127 4.18 -9.93 6.98
N ILE A 128 3.06 -9.73 7.66
CA ILE A 128 2.58 -10.61 8.73
C ILE A 128 2.21 -11.99 8.19
N ALA A 129 1.55 -12.05 7.03
CA ALA A 129 1.20 -13.32 6.39
C ALA A 129 2.43 -14.15 6.03
N ALA A 130 3.53 -13.51 5.62
CA ALA A 130 4.80 -14.17 5.34
C ALA A 130 5.53 -14.63 6.61
N GLY A 131 5.18 -14.11 7.78
CA GLY A 131 5.77 -14.47 9.08
C GLY A 131 6.94 -13.57 9.50
N ASN A 132 6.98 -12.34 8.99
CA ASN A 132 7.95 -11.33 9.38
C ASN A 132 7.44 -10.49 10.55
N CYS A 133 8.35 -9.76 11.20
CA CYS A 133 8.05 -8.58 12.01
C CYS A 133 8.07 -7.33 11.12
N ALA A 134 7.43 -6.24 11.55
CA ALA A 134 7.32 -5.03 10.75
C ALA A 134 7.49 -3.74 11.55
N ILE A 135 8.28 -2.81 11.00
CA ILE A 135 8.20 -1.39 11.37
C ILE A 135 7.51 -0.67 10.21
N VAL A 136 6.41 0.01 10.51
CA VAL A 136 5.65 0.79 9.53
C VAL A 136 5.90 2.27 9.78
N LYS A 137 6.36 2.98 8.77
CA LYS A 137 6.55 4.43 8.79
C LYS A 137 5.57 5.08 7.82
N PRO A 138 4.39 5.56 8.28
CA PRO A 138 3.44 6.28 7.46
C PRO A 138 3.95 7.68 7.09
N SER A 139 3.26 8.33 6.16
CA SER A 139 3.68 9.65 5.68
C SER A 139 3.35 10.77 6.67
N GLU A 140 4.31 11.64 6.92
CA GLU A 140 4.14 12.87 7.71
C GLU A 140 3.22 13.90 7.04
N GLN A 141 2.94 13.76 5.75
CA GLN A 141 2.04 14.65 5.01
C GLN A 141 0.56 14.35 5.28
N THR A 142 0.26 13.19 5.88
CA THR A 142 -1.08 12.77 6.25
C THR A 142 -1.14 12.41 7.74
N PRO A 143 -0.99 13.40 8.63
CA PRO A 143 -0.79 13.16 10.06
C PRO A 143 -2.01 12.54 10.74
N HIS A 144 -3.23 12.84 10.30
CA HIS A 144 -4.43 12.24 10.88
C HIS A 144 -4.52 10.74 10.55
N THR A 145 -4.26 10.38 9.30
CA THR A 145 -4.24 8.98 8.88
C THR A 145 -3.04 8.23 9.49
N SER A 146 -1.89 8.88 9.62
CA SER A 146 -0.71 8.34 10.31
C SER A 146 -1.04 7.92 11.74
N ALA A 147 -1.72 8.78 12.49
CA ALA A 147 -2.17 8.48 13.85
C ALA A 147 -3.16 7.30 13.91
N ILE A 148 -4.05 7.18 12.93
CA ILE A 148 -4.98 6.03 12.82
C ILE A 148 -4.24 4.73 12.52
N VAL A 149 -3.22 4.77 11.64
CA VAL A 149 -2.34 3.62 11.38
C VAL A 149 -1.60 3.20 12.64
N ALA A 150 -1.06 4.16 13.41
CA ALA A 150 -0.41 3.89 14.68
C ALA A 150 -1.37 3.23 15.69
N GLN A 151 -2.58 3.78 15.85
CA GLN A 151 -3.60 3.23 16.75
C GLN A 151 -4.01 1.80 16.37
N LEU A 152 -4.17 1.51 15.07
CA LEU A 152 -4.46 0.17 14.58
C LEU A 152 -3.34 -0.80 14.95
N ILE A 153 -2.09 -0.42 14.70
CA ILE A 153 -0.93 -1.27 14.96
C ILE A 153 -0.79 -1.54 16.45
N ASP A 154 -0.85 -0.51 17.29
CA ASP A 154 -0.75 -0.62 18.75
C ASP A 154 -1.87 -1.50 19.35
N THR A 155 -3.07 -1.48 18.73
CA THR A 155 -4.20 -2.28 19.21
C THR A 155 -4.11 -3.74 18.74
N CYS A 156 -3.62 -3.98 17.53
CA CYS A 156 -3.69 -5.30 16.90
C CYS A 156 -2.44 -6.16 17.11
N PHE A 157 -1.31 -5.57 17.49
CA PHE A 157 -0.02 -6.27 17.59
C PHE A 157 0.71 -5.98 18.89
N ASP A 158 1.52 -6.93 19.34
CA ASP A 158 2.55 -6.68 20.32
C ASP A 158 3.69 -5.87 19.68
N ASN A 159 4.34 -4.98 20.43
CA ASN A 159 5.38 -4.06 19.91
C ASN A 159 6.56 -4.80 19.25
N GLY A 160 6.85 -6.02 19.68
CA GLY A 160 7.86 -6.87 19.04
C GLY A 160 7.41 -7.46 17.70
N HIS A 161 6.09 -7.56 17.43
CA HIS A 161 5.59 -8.13 16.16
C HIS A 161 5.39 -7.07 15.09
N ALA A 162 4.74 -5.95 15.41
CA ALA A 162 4.62 -4.80 14.54
C ALA A 162 4.67 -3.49 15.35
N TYR A 163 5.28 -2.46 14.79
CA TYR A 163 5.39 -1.16 15.42
C TYR A 163 5.21 -0.05 14.39
N CYS A 164 4.54 1.04 14.77
CA CYS A 164 4.40 2.23 13.93
C CYS A 164 5.37 3.31 14.40
N VAL A 165 6.15 3.85 13.47
CA VAL A 165 7.05 4.98 13.72
C VAL A 165 6.56 6.18 12.95
N GLU A 166 6.01 7.17 13.65
CA GLU A 166 5.64 8.45 13.07
C GLU A 166 6.85 9.40 13.04
N GLY A 167 6.92 10.24 12.02
CA GLY A 167 7.99 11.22 11.88
C GLY A 167 8.22 11.65 10.44
N GLY A 168 9.06 12.67 10.27
CA GLY A 168 9.40 13.24 8.98
C GLY A 168 10.55 12.52 8.26
N LEU A 169 11.14 13.25 7.30
CA LEU A 169 12.21 12.74 6.45
C LEU A 169 13.44 12.25 7.24
N GLU A 170 13.81 12.93 8.32
CA GLU A 170 15.01 12.54 9.11
C GLU A 170 14.78 11.18 9.78
N VAL A 171 13.61 10.96 10.37
CA VAL A 171 13.23 9.65 10.93
C VAL A 171 13.25 8.54 9.87
N SER A 172 12.82 8.86 8.64
CA SER A 172 12.89 7.89 7.52
C SER A 172 14.33 7.53 7.17
N LYS A 173 15.25 8.48 7.19
CA LYS A 173 16.68 8.25 6.94
C LYS A 173 17.31 7.39 8.05
N GLU A 174 17.06 7.75 9.31
CA GLU A 174 17.54 6.97 10.46
C GLU A 174 17.04 5.52 10.41
N LEU A 175 15.77 5.29 10.04
CA LEU A 175 15.23 3.95 9.86
C LEU A 175 15.96 3.18 8.74
N VAL A 176 16.20 3.81 7.60
CA VAL A 176 16.87 3.15 6.47
C VAL A 176 18.35 2.83 6.76
N ASP A 177 18.95 3.48 7.76
CA ASP A 177 20.30 3.17 8.23
C ASP A 177 20.36 1.88 9.09
N LEU A 178 19.22 1.40 9.62
CA LEU A 178 19.15 0.17 10.40
C LEU A 178 19.21 -1.08 9.49
N PRO A 179 19.79 -2.19 9.95
CA PRO A 179 20.01 -3.38 9.14
C PRO A 179 18.75 -4.25 9.01
N PHE A 180 17.71 -3.72 8.37
CA PHE A 180 16.50 -4.49 8.07
C PHE A 180 16.78 -5.67 7.16
N ASP A 181 15.99 -6.73 7.31
CA ASP A 181 16.06 -7.92 6.47
C ASP A 181 15.29 -7.75 5.14
N TYR A 182 14.40 -6.74 5.07
CA TYR A 182 13.64 -6.38 3.88
C TYR A 182 13.08 -4.96 3.97
N ILE A 183 13.03 -4.23 2.85
CA ILE A 183 12.41 -2.89 2.79
C ILE A 183 11.35 -2.87 1.71
N PHE A 184 10.14 -2.44 2.08
CA PHE A 184 9.05 -2.14 1.17
C PHE A 184 8.82 -0.61 1.16
N PHE A 185 9.03 0.00 0.03
CA PHE A 185 8.90 1.44 -0.15
C PHE A 185 7.89 1.79 -1.23
N THR A 186 6.96 2.66 -0.92
CA THR A 186 6.07 3.29 -1.91
C THR A 186 6.26 4.80 -1.88
N GLY A 187 6.59 5.41 -3.04
CA GLY A 187 6.82 6.85 -3.09
C GLY A 187 7.45 7.35 -4.38
N GLY A 188 8.14 8.48 -4.29
CA GLY A 188 8.78 9.11 -5.44
C GLY A 188 10.07 8.41 -5.88
N LYS A 189 10.35 8.43 -7.20
CA LYS A 189 11.52 7.78 -7.81
C LYS A 189 12.86 8.22 -7.18
N LYS A 190 12.98 9.50 -6.78
CA LYS A 190 14.21 10.01 -6.17
C LYS A 190 14.47 9.34 -4.82
N ALA A 191 13.48 9.36 -3.92
CA ALA A 191 13.59 8.73 -2.61
C ALA A 191 13.78 7.21 -2.72
N GLY A 192 13.04 6.54 -3.63
CA GLY A 192 13.22 5.10 -3.87
C GLY A 192 14.64 4.75 -4.31
N ARG A 193 15.28 5.60 -5.13
CA ARG A 193 16.68 5.40 -5.52
C ARG A 193 17.63 5.54 -4.34
N GLU A 194 17.43 6.54 -3.48
CA GLU A 194 18.26 6.76 -2.28
C GLU A 194 18.16 5.56 -1.33
N ILE A 195 16.94 5.06 -1.08
CA ILE A 195 16.68 3.87 -0.27
C ILE A 195 17.35 2.63 -0.88
N TYR A 196 17.23 2.43 -2.20
CA TYR A 196 17.82 1.29 -2.87
C TYR A 196 19.36 1.30 -2.78
N MET A 197 19.97 2.48 -2.93
CA MET A 197 21.41 2.63 -2.78
C MET A 197 21.88 2.31 -1.36
N LYS A 198 21.11 2.75 -0.35
CA LYS A 198 21.44 2.48 1.05
C LYS A 198 21.27 1.01 1.40
N ALA A 199 20.18 0.39 0.99
CA ALA A 199 19.92 -1.04 1.18
C ALA A 199 20.99 -1.94 0.54
N ALA A 200 21.62 -1.48 -0.55
CA ALA A 200 22.70 -2.19 -1.21
C ALA A 200 23.97 -2.32 -0.35
N GLU A 201 24.20 -1.42 0.61
CA GLU A 201 25.34 -1.50 1.54
C GLU A 201 25.28 -2.75 2.42
N THR A 202 24.06 -3.22 2.75
CA THR A 202 23.81 -4.40 3.58
C THR A 202 23.24 -5.57 2.79
N LEU A 203 23.13 -5.45 1.46
CA LEU A 203 22.50 -6.43 0.55
C LEU A 203 21.03 -6.71 0.92
N THR A 204 20.36 -5.74 1.56
CA THR A 204 18.95 -5.86 1.93
C THR A 204 18.08 -5.84 0.67
N PRO A 205 17.22 -6.85 0.45
CA PRO A 205 16.27 -6.86 -0.65
C PRO A 205 15.22 -5.78 -0.49
N VAL A 206 14.85 -5.13 -1.60
CA VAL A 206 13.92 -3.99 -1.62
C VAL A 206 12.84 -4.19 -2.67
N THR A 207 11.59 -3.92 -2.31
CA THR A 207 10.53 -3.65 -3.28
C THR A 207 10.26 -2.15 -3.34
N LEU A 208 10.27 -1.60 -4.55
CA LEU A 208 10.00 -0.19 -4.82
C LEU A 208 8.72 -0.06 -5.64
N GLU A 209 7.69 0.52 -5.03
CA GLU A 209 6.48 0.96 -5.72
C GLU A 209 6.61 2.47 -5.99
N LEU A 210 6.62 2.85 -7.26
CA LEU A 210 6.99 4.19 -7.70
C LEU A 210 5.89 4.84 -8.53
N GLY A 211 6.03 6.14 -8.80
CA GLY A 211 5.13 6.87 -9.67
C GLY A 211 5.17 6.38 -11.12
N GLY A 212 4.12 6.66 -11.86
CA GLY A 212 3.93 6.26 -13.26
C GLY A 212 3.60 7.41 -14.18
N LYS A 213 3.66 7.12 -15.48
CA LYS A 213 3.23 7.95 -16.60
C LYS A 213 2.35 7.10 -17.52
N SER A 214 1.19 6.64 -17.00
CA SER A 214 0.33 5.67 -17.67
C SER A 214 -0.42 6.29 -18.84
N PRO A 215 -0.19 5.85 -20.09
CA PRO A 215 -0.93 6.31 -21.26
C PRO A 215 -2.34 5.71 -21.32
N ALA A 216 -3.34 6.50 -21.69
CA ALA A 216 -4.62 6.02 -22.16
C ALA A 216 -4.65 6.04 -23.69
N ILE A 217 -4.79 4.89 -24.34
CA ILE A 217 -4.78 4.78 -25.80
C ILE A 217 -6.22 4.58 -26.27
N LEU A 218 -6.75 5.55 -27.02
CA LEU A 218 -8.11 5.53 -27.57
C LEU A 218 -8.11 5.11 -29.03
N THR A 219 -8.86 4.05 -29.31
CA THR A 219 -9.15 3.59 -30.67
C THR A 219 -10.62 3.80 -31.00
N ASP A 220 -10.98 3.65 -32.27
CA ASP A 220 -12.35 3.74 -32.78
C ASP A 220 -13.25 2.52 -32.41
N MET A 221 -12.73 1.57 -31.63
CA MET A 221 -13.46 0.36 -31.23
C MET A 221 -14.41 0.56 -30.05
N ILE A 222 -14.32 1.69 -29.32
CA ILE A 222 -15.11 1.97 -28.14
C ILE A 222 -15.89 3.28 -28.35
N PRO A 223 -17.20 3.34 -27.95
CA PRO A 223 -17.92 4.59 -27.93
C PRO A 223 -17.20 5.67 -27.16
N MET A 224 -17.04 6.85 -27.74
CA MET A 224 -16.25 7.96 -27.17
C MET A 224 -16.77 8.39 -25.80
N GLU A 225 -18.09 8.40 -25.62
CA GLU A 225 -18.73 8.69 -24.34
C GLU A 225 -18.25 7.76 -23.22
N ILE A 226 -18.20 6.45 -23.48
CA ILE A 226 -17.75 5.45 -22.49
C ILE A 226 -16.27 5.63 -22.20
N ALA A 227 -15.46 5.88 -23.22
CA ALA A 227 -14.03 6.12 -23.06
C ALA A 227 -13.76 7.36 -22.20
N ALA A 228 -14.41 8.49 -22.52
CA ALA A 228 -14.30 9.74 -21.76
C ALA A 228 -14.72 9.53 -20.29
N LYS A 229 -15.89 8.93 -20.06
CA LYS A 229 -16.39 8.63 -18.71
C LYS A 229 -15.37 7.88 -17.87
N ARG A 230 -14.80 6.80 -18.41
CA ARG A 230 -13.83 5.95 -17.68
C ARG A 230 -12.51 6.66 -17.43
N ILE A 231 -12.01 7.42 -18.39
CA ILE A 231 -10.76 8.16 -18.25
C ILE A 231 -10.93 9.29 -17.23
N ILE A 232 -12.03 10.05 -17.30
CA ILE A 232 -12.31 11.12 -16.32
C ILE A 232 -12.45 10.55 -14.91
N PHE A 233 -13.21 9.47 -14.76
CA PHE A 233 -13.31 8.79 -13.46
C PHE A 233 -11.93 8.37 -12.93
N GLY A 234 -11.14 7.65 -13.73
CA GLY A 234 -9.82 7.17 -13.30
C GLY A 234 -8.79 8.29 -13.10
N LYS A 235 -8.93 9.42 -13.84
CA LYS A 235 -8.03 10.57 -13.67
C LYS A 235 -8.37 11.41 -12.46
N PHE A 236 -9.64 11.59 -12.12
CA PHE A 236 -10.07 12.45 -11.02
C PHE A 236 -10.18 11.73 -9.69
N LEU A 237 -10.15 10.39 -9.68
CA LEU A 237 -10.04 9.62 -8.45
C LEU A 237 -8.78 10.07 -7.69
N ASN A 238 -8.94 10.40 -6.41
CA ASN A 238 -7.90 10.99 -5.56
C ASN A 238 -7.24 12.26 -6.18
N ALA A 239 -8.02 13.06 -6.91
CA ALA A 239 -7.56 14.23 -7.67
C ALA A 239 -6.39 13.89 -8.64
N GLY A 240 -6.29 12.67 -9.12
CA GLY A 240 -5.22 12.19 -10.01
C GLY A 240 -3.90 11.87 -9.31
N GLN A 241 -3.85 11.93 -7.98
CA GLN A 241 -2.66 11.65 -7.17
C GLN A 241 -2.45 10.13 -7.00
N THR A 242 -2.39 9.42 -8.14
CA THR A 242 -2.33 7.96 -8.21
C THR A 242 -1.25 7.52 -9.20
N CYS A 243 -0.41 6.59 -8.79
CA CYS A 243 0.70 6.08 -9.62
C CYS A 243 0.22 5.46 -10.95
N ILE A 244 -0.98 4.90 -10.98
CA ILE A 244 -1.60 4.26 -12.15
C ILE A 244 -2.69 5.11 -12.82
N ALA A 245 -2.89 6.38 -12.41
CA ALA A 245 -3.86 7.25 -13.06
C ALA A 245 -3.53 7.49 -14.53
N PRO A 246 -4.53 7.64 -15.41
CA PRO A 246 -4.30 8.10 -16.78
C PRO A 246 -3.54 9.43 -16.75
N ASP A 247 -2.32 9.46 -17.32
CA ASP A 247 -1.48 10.66 -17.31
C ASP A 247 -1.63 11.47 -18.58
N TYR A 248 -1.59 10.80 -19.73
CA TYR A 248 -1.81 11.41 -21.05
C TYR A 248 -2.62 10.48 -21.94
N ILE A 249 -3.23 11.06 -22.98
CA ILE A 249 -4.11 10.35 -23.89
C ILE A 249 -3.53 10.38 -25.30
N LEU A 250 -3.37 9.19 -25.88
CA LEU A 250 -3.08 9.03 -27.29
C LEU A 250 -4.39 8.80 -28.03
N ILE A 251 -4.76 9.74 -28.90
CA ILE A 251 -6.04 9.76 -29.57
C ILE A 251 -5.87 10.26 -31.02
N LYS A 252 -6.69 9.76 -31.97
CA LYS A 252 -6.73 10.30 -33.33
C LYS A 252 -7.25 11.74 -33.31
N ASP A 253 -6.68 12.63 -34.12
CA ASP A 253 -7.10 14.03 -34.22
C ASP A 253 -8.60 14.19 -34.50
N THR A 254 -9.15 13.34 -35.34
CA THR A 254 -10.58 13.34 -35.69
C THR A 254 -11.51 13.03 -34.52
N MET A 255 -11.02 12.44 -33.49
CA MET A 255 -11.77 12.03 -32.27
C MET A 255 -11.61 13.00 -31.11
N LYS A 256 -10.62 13.90 -31.16
CA LYS A 256 -10.20 14.76 -30.06
C LYS A 256 -11.30 15.70 -29.59
N ALA A 257 -12.01 16.36 -30.49
CA ALA A 257 -13.08 17.30 -30.16
C ALA A 257 -14.21 16.60 -29.38
N ALA A 258 -14.70 15.48 -29.92
CA ALA A 258 -15.73 14.69 -29.23
C ALA A 258 -15.29 14.18 -27.85
N PHE A 259 -14.02 13.79 -27.70
CA PHE A 259 -13.48 13.40 -26.39
C PHE A 259 -13.52 14.57 -25.39
N ILE A 260 -13.11 15.77 -25.80
CA ILE A 260 -13.09 16.96 -24.94
C ILE A 260 -14.52 17.31 -24.48
N ASP A 261 -15.49 17.27 -25.39
CA ASP A 261 -16.89 17.56 -25.08
C ASP A 261 -17.45 16.60 -24.05
N TYR A 262 -17.29 15.28 -24.25
CA TYR A 262 -17.72 14.28 -23.28
C TYR A 262 -16.92 14.37 -21.97
N ALA A 263 -15.64 14.66 -22.01
CA ALA A 263 -14.84 14.83 -20.81
C ALA A 263 -15.35 15.99 -19.95
N ALA A 264 -15.63 17.14 -20.57
CA ALA A 264 -16.21 18.30 -19.90
C ALA A 264 -17.58 17.98 -19.27
N GLU A 265 -18.43 17.26 -20.02
CA GLU A 265 -19.73 16.80 -19.54
C GLU A 265 -19.61 15.90 -18.30
N TYR A 266 -18.70 14.92 -18.32
CA TYR A 266 -18.52 14.01 -17.18
C TYR A 266 -17.84 14.66 -15.99
N ILE A 267 -16.95 15.64 -16.15
CA ILE A 267 -16.44 16.46 -15.07
C ILE A 267 -17.60 17.16 -14.34
N LYS A 268 -18.50 17.79 -15.10
CA LYS A 268 -19.70 18.42 -14.51
C LYS A 268 -20.64 17.42 -13.83
N LYS A 269 -20.85 16.25 -14.44
CA LYS A 269 -21.71 15.19 -13.86
C LYS A 269 -21.14 14.65 -12.54
N PHE A 270 -19.83 14.53 -12.40
CA PHE A 270 -19.21 13.96 -11.21
C PHE A 270 -18.99 14.98 -10.10
N PHE A 271 -18.69 16.24 -10.45
CA PHE A 271 -18.22 17.24 -9.50
C PHE A 271 -19.08 18.53 -9.48
N GLY A 272 -20.12 18.63 -10.32
CA GLY A 272 -20.98 19.81 -10.40
C GLY A 272 -20.40 20.90 -11.31
N GLU A 273 -21.09 22.05 -11.36
CA GLU A 273 -20.68 23.22 -12.16
C GLU A 273 -19.40 23.88 -11.63
N HIS A 274 -19.11 23.73 -10.35
CA HIS A 274 -17.94 24.25 -9.67
C HIS A 274 -17.13 23.11 -9.04
N PRO A 275 -16.34 22.34 -9.85
CA PRO A 275 -15.64 21.15 -9.37
C PRO A 275 -14.73 21.37 -8.15
N LEU A 276 -14.12 22.55 -8.02
CA LEU A 276 -13.23 22.89 -6.90
C LEU A 276 -13.97 23.07 -5.56
N GLU A 277 -15.28 23.25 -5.60
CA GLU A 277 -16.17 23.38 -4.43
C GLU A 277 -16.87 22.05 -4.11
N SER A 278 -16.63 21.02 -4.93
CA SER A 278 -17.28 19.72 -4.79
C SER A 278 -16.73 18.93 -3.62
N GLU A 279 -17.59 18.43 -2.75
CA GLU A 279 -17.24 17.50 -1.66
C GLU A 279 -16.74 16.13 -2.19
N ASN A 280 -16.94 15.86 -3.49
CA ASN A 280 -16.50 14.62 -4.14
C ASN A 280 -15.13 14.75 -4.81
N LEU A 281 -14.50 15.92 -4.79
CA LEU A 281 -13.15 16.12 -5.32
C LEU A 281 -12.14 16.28 -4.20
N CYS A 282 -11.20 15.36 -4.12
CA CYS A 282 -10.12 15.40 -3.15
C CYS A 282 -9.24 16.65 -3.30
N LYS A 283 -8.56 17.00 -2.22
CA LYS A 283 -7.56 18.08 -2.20
C LYS A 283 -6.22 17.58 -2.76
N ILE A 284 -5.49 18.48 -3.40
CA ILE A 284 -4.05 18.28 -3.64
C ILE A 284 -3.33 18.44 -2.31
N ILE A 285 -2.49 17.46 -1.94
CA ILE A 285 -1.90 17.35 -0.58
C ILE A 285 -1.01 18.53 -0.20
N ASN A 286 -0.32 19.12 -1.16
CA ASN A 286 0.55 20.26 -0.95
C ASN A 286 0.48 21.25 -2.13
N LYS A 287 1.05 22.45 -1.93
CA LYS A 287 1.08 23.52 -2.95
C LYS A 287 2.17 23.28 -3.99
#